data_ba382b68a8191af501ad2b24141a4c53
#
_entry.id   ba382b68a8191af501ad2b24141a4c53
#
_cell.length_a   1.000
_cell.length_b   1.000
_cell.length_c   1.000
_cell.angle_alpha   90.00
_cell.angle_beta   90.00
_cell.angle_gamma   90.00
#
_symmetry.space_group_name_H-M   'P 1'
#
loop_
_entity.id
_entity.type
_entity.pdbx_description
1 polymer ?
#
loop_
_entity_poly.entity_id
_entity_poly.type
_entity_poly.pdbx_seq_one_letter_code
_entity_poly.pdbx_strand_id
1 'polypeptide(L)'
;IVSFFWRRMITRPERLSDSIDSYLILIGITVLMFSALVLQGIRINLGDEPSAWRPFSVFVGSLFAGLSPDVQTVIHGVAYFIHLGTVLWFLVFVVYSKHLHIFTAPINVFSYDLTPKGRMESITDIEERIEKEETLGAATLSDFGWKDLMDTYTCTECGRCQDACPAWLTDKPLSPKKLILDMQEYFLDSAQHELAQKPNLGPLQMLAAGKMPFGNSATAVATADPHTEELPLIGGWVMEETLWSCTTCRACMEACPVFIEHVPKITDMRRYLVMQESRFPTELTRVFRNLEQKGNPWEFSPNQRAAWAEGLDVPLLADMHAQAEAENRPLFAQATPGTTDAATTGEPPLLEVLYWVGCLGSFDARNQRIAQALAGIFKEAGVRFAILGKEESCCGDPARRPGNEYLFQTLAQTNIETMNAYGVRKVITSCPHCFNTIKNEYPEFGGNYDVVHHSEFLDYLIKSGRVQLANKVEQEITYHDPCYLGRYNDVYDAPRAVLEAIPGVELKEMARNRKNALCCGAGGGRMWIEEHNGRRMNQNRMQDALDTGAPTLAAACPFCTSMFEDGIKGKDAGDQIRLMDISELVSLSMRRDGQPVGVHSETLPVAGPTTNTDPLASGGGVGDPGKEEPPSLATS
;
A
#
# COMPACT_ATOMS: atom_id res chain seq x y z
N ILE A 1 15.51 -21.99 -20.77
CA ILE A 1 14.51 -23.06 -20.69
C ILE A 1 14.90 -24.04 -19.59
N VAL A 2 16.09 -24.64 -19.60
CA VAL A 2 16.55 -25.62 -18.59
C VAL A 2 16.40 -25.09 -17.17
N SER A 3 16.80 -23.83 -16.90
CA SER A 3 16.64 -23.20 -15.59
C SER A 3 15.17 -23.02 -15.17
N PHE A 4 14.26 -22.79 -16.12
CA PHE A 4 12.83 -22.68 -15.86
C PHE A 4 12.20 -24.04 -15.55
N PHE A 5 12.61 -25.11 -16.25
CA PHE A 5 12.22 -26.48 -15.89
C PHE A 5 12.74 -26.84 -14.51
N TRP A 6 14.04 -26.60 -14.24
CA TRP A 6 14.64 -26.83 -12.92
C TRP A 6 13.85 -26.15 -11.82
N ARG A 7 13.52 -24.87 -12.04
CA ARG A 7 12.79 -24.07 -11.06
C ARG A 7 11.38 -24.60 -10.80
N ARG A 8 10.68 -25.15 -11.79
CA ARG A 8 9.33 -25.71 -11.62
C ARG A 8 9.35 -27.15 -11.09
N MET A 9 10.32 -27.96 -11.51
CA MET A 9 10.35 -29.38 -11.16
C MET A 9 11.10 -29.65 -9.85
N ILE A 10 12.16 -28.89 -9.56
CA ILE A 10 13.07 -29.13 -8.44
C ILE A 10 12.87 -28.14 -7.31
N THR A 11 13.04 -26.83 -7.55
CA THR A 11 13.00 -25.83 -6.49
C THR A 11 11.58 -25.44 -6.05
N ARG A 12 10.59 -25.60 -6.92
CA ARG A 12 9.14 -25.40 -6.68
C ARG A 12 8.81 -24.25 -5.69
N PRO A 13 9.21 -23.00 -5.98
CA PRO A 13 8.89 -21.91 -5.07
C PRO A 13 7.36 -21.73 -4.96
N GLU A 14 6.84 -21.63 -3.74
CA GLU A 14 5.39 -21.54 -3.43
C GLU A 14 4.64 -20.44 -4.20
N ARG A 15 5.33 -19.37 -4.54
CA ARG A 15 4.74 -18.25 -5.29
C ARG A 15 4.34 -18.58 -6.73
N LEU A 16 4.92 -19.64 -7.33
CA LEU A 16 4.63 -20.00 -8.72
C LEU A 16 3.45 -20.96 -8.78
N SER A 17 2.50 -20.66 -9.68
CA SER A 17 1.41 -21.56 -10.01
C SER A 17 1.95 -22.77 -10.77
N ASP A 18 1.63 -23.97 -10.31
CA ASP A 18 1.98 -25.21 -11.00
C ASP A 18 0.79 -25.63 -11.88
N SER A 19 0.75 -25.07 -13.10
CA SER A 19 -0.31 -25.32 -14.08
C SER A 19 0.23 -26.07 -15.30
N ILE A 20 -0.62 -26.88 -15.92
CA ILE A 20 -0.32 -27.62 -17.17
C ILE A 20 0.14 -26.64 -18.26
N ASP A 21 -0.49 -25.49 -18.38
CA ASP A 21 -0.14 -24.45 -19.35
C ASP A 21 1.32 -24.03 -19.24
N SER A 22 1.85 -23.98 -18.01
CA SER A 22 3.23 -23.61 -17.76
C SER A 22 4.22 -24.60 -18.37
N TYR A 23 3.89 -25.91 -18.34
CA TYR A 23 4.71 -26.93 -18.95
C TYR A 23 4.54 -26.98 -20.45
N LEU A 24 3.31 -26.85 -20.97
CA LEU A 24 3.03 -26.82 -22.41
C LEU A 24 3.82 -25.73 -23.11
N ILE A 25 3.91 -24.54 -22.51
CA ILE A 25 4.71 -23.44 -23.06
C ILE A 25 6.19 -23.75 -23.06
N LEU A 26 6.74 -24.26 -21.95
CA LEU A 26 8.16 -24.62 -21.90
C LEU A 26 8.49 -25.72 -22.92
N ILE A 27 7.60 -26.68 -23.10
CA ILE A 27 7.74 -27.73 -24.12
C ILE A 27 7.66 -27.11 -25.52
N GLY A 28 6.65 -26.30 -25.79
CA GLY A 28 6.48 -25.60 -27.09
C GLY A 28 7.70 -24.77 -27.49
N ILE A 29 8.22 -23.95 -26.55
CA ILE A 29 9.45 -23.18 -26.80
C ILE A 29 10.65 -24.11 -27.05
N THR A 30 10.74 -25.23 -26.32
CA THR A 30 11.81 -26.22 -26.52
C THR A 30 11.75 -26.82 -27.92
N VAL A 31 10.54 -27.19 -28.37
CA VAL A 31 10.30 -27.74 -29.72
C VAL A 31 10.65 -26.70 -30.77
N LEU A 32 10.24 -25.45 -30.62
CA LEU A 32 10.58 -24.37 -31.56
C LEU A 32 12.08 -24.14 -31.66
N MET A 33 12.78 -24.08 -30.52
CA MET A 33 14.23 -23.88 -30.52
C MET A 33 14.96 -25.06 -31.15
N PHE A 34 14.57 -26.29 -30.77
CA PHE A 34 15.24 -27.48 -31.29
C PHE A 34 14.99 -27.67 -32.78
N SER A 35 13.75 -27.52 -33.23
CA SER A 35 13.40 -27.60 -34.65
C SER A 35 14.14 -26.54 -35.49
N ALA A 36 14.26 -25.29 -35.01
CA ALA A 36 15.04 -24.25 -35.65
C ALA A 36 16.53 -24.61 -35.78
N LEU A 37 17.13 -25.19 -34.74
CA LEU A 37 18.54 -25.63 -34.78
C LEU A 37 18.75 -26.78 -35.74
N VAL A 38 17.79 -27.74 -35.81
CA VAL A 38 17.83 -28.84 -36.81
C VAL A 38 17.72 -28.29 -38.24
N LEU A 39 16.77 -27.40 -38.49
CA LEU A 39 16.59 -26.77 -39.81
C LEU A 39 17.87 -26.07 -40.29
N GLN A 40 18.46 -25.23 -39.43
CA GLN A 40 19.69 -24.52 -39.78
C GLN A 40 20.90 -25.45 -39.87
N GLY A 41 21.01 -26.43 -38.97
CA GLY A 41 22.12 -27.39 -38.97
C GLY A 41 22.18 -28.25 -40.23
N ILE A 42 21.03 -28.69 -40.74
CA ILE A 42 20.94 -29.46 -41.98
C ILE A 42 21.26 -28.57 -43.19
N ARG A 43 20.77 -27.33 -43.26
CA ARG A 43 21.12 -26.41 -44.35
C ARG A 43 22.61 -26.10 -44.41
N ILE A 44 23.28 -26.02 -43.25
CA ILE A 44 24.74 -25.88 -43.17
C ILE A 44 25.43 -27.12 -43.75
N ASN A 45 24.96 -28.33 -43.40
CA ASN A 45 25.52 -29.59 -43.92
C ASN A 45 25.36 -29.73 -45.42
N LEU A 46 24.24 -29.26 -45.99
CA LEU A 46 23.94 -29.30 -47.42
C LEU A 46 24.64 -28.18 -48.19
N GLY A 47 25.29 -27.25 -47.50
CA GLY A 47 26.01 -26.12 -48.13
C GLY A 47 25.17 -24.90 -48.50
N ASP A 48 23.88 -24.89 -48.09
CA ASP A 48 22.94 -23.81 -48.38
C ASP A 48 23.14 -22.57 -47.49
N GLU A 49 23.78 -22.75 -46.31
CA GLU A 49 23.95 -21.70 -45.33
C GLU A 49 25.38 -21.67 -44.76
N PRO A 50 25.94 -20.50 -44.46
CA PRO A 50 27.27 -20.40 -43.86
C PRO A 50 27.25 -20.87 -42.39
N SER A 51 28.32 -21.57 -41.99
CA SER A 51 28.53 -22.03 -40.62
C SER A 51 29.01 -20.94 -39.64
N ALA A 52 29.51 -19.80 -40.18
CA ALA A 52 30.04 -18.71 -39.37
C ALA A 52 29.00 -18.13 -38.41
N TRP A 53 29.40 -17.95 -37.14
CA TRP A 53 28.58 -17.41 -36.05
C TRP A 53 27.35 -18.23 -35.63
N ARG A 54 27.28 -19.53 -36.03
CA ARG A 54 26.14 -20.43 -35.69
C ARG A 54 26.59 -21.73 -34.95
N PRO A 55 27.35 -21.62 -33.86
CA PRO A 55 27.98 -22.81 -33.23
C PRO A 55 26.98 -23.87 -32.79
N PHE A 56 25.82 -23.48 -32.29
CA PHE A 56 24.79 -24.43 -31.87
C PHE A 56 24.14 -25.18 -33.02
N SER A 57 23.86 -24.46 -34.14
CA SER A 57 23.30 -25.09 -35.34
C SER A 57 24.31 -26.03 -35.99
N VAL A 58 25.60 -25.67 -36.00
CA VAL A 58 26.69 -26.54 -36.43
C VAL A 58 26.77 -27.78 -35.58
N PHE A 59 26.72 -27.65 -34.24
CA PHE A 59 26.73 -28.78 -33.34
C PHE A 59 25.54 -29.72 -33.57
N VAL A 60 24.31 -29.18 -33.66
CA VAL A 60 23.12 -29.99 -33.95
C VAL A 60 23.19 -30.59 -35.35
N GLY A 61 23.65 -29.87 -36.36
CA GLY A 61 23.87 -30.34 -37.74
C GLY A 61 24.86 -31.48 -37.78
N SER A 62 25.93 -31.45 -37.00
CA SER A 62 26.93 -32.54 -36.96
C SER A 62 26.35 -33.91 -36.54
N LEU A 63 25.24 -33.95 -35.83
CA LEU A 63 24.52 -35.19 -35.47
C LEU A 63 23.93 -35.89 -36.72
N PHE A 64 23.69 -35.13 -37.78
CA PHE A 64 23.10 -35.61 -39.03
C PHE A 64 24.11 -35.70 -40.19
N ALA A 65 25.36 -35.26 -40.00
CA ALA A 65 26.36 -35.17 -41.06
C ALA A 65 26.73 -36.53 -41.71
N GLY A 66 26.54 -37.63 -40.99
CA GLY A 66 26.77 -38.98 -41.52
C GLY A 66 25.62 -39.56 -42.35
N LEU A 67 24.53 -38.85 -42.53
CA LEU A 67 23.36 -39.29 -43.30
C LEU A 67 23.48 -38.82 -44.77
N SER A 68 22.85 -39.57 -45.70
CA SER A 68 22.80 -39.13 -47.10
C SER A 68 22.06 -37.83 -47.27
N PRO A 69 22.39 -37.00 -48.28
CA PRO A 69 21.71 -35.73 -48.57
C PRO A 69 20.19 -35.87 -48.68
N ASP A 70 19.69 -36.96 -49.28
CA ASP A 70 18.25 -37.19 -49.44
C ASP A 70 17.57 -37.37 -48.07
N VAL A 71 18.22 -38.12 -47.18
CA VAL A 71 17.69 -38.33 -45.79
C VAL A 71 17.73 -37.04 -45.00
N GLN A 72 18.79 -36.24 -45.14
CA GLN A 72 18.87 -34.93 -44.50
C GLN A 72 17.76 -34.02 -44.99
N THR A 73 17.45 -34.01 -46.30
CA THR A 73 16.35 -33.25 -46.87
C THR A 73 14.98 -33.66 -46.33
N VAL A 74 14.76 -34.97 -46.17
CA VAL A 74 13.52 -35.44 -45.54
C VAL A 74 13.40 -34.98 -44.08
N ILE A 75 14.48 -35.12 -43.28
CA ILE A 75 14.51 -34.66 -41.90
C ILE A 75 14.27 -33.13 -41.82
N HIS A 76 14.87 -32.35 -42.71
CA HIS A 76 14.63 -30.92 -42.85
C HIS A 76 13.15 -30.62 -43.08
N GLY A 77 12.51 -31.34 -44.05
CA GLY A 77 11.07 -31.18 -44.31
C GLY A 77 10.17 -31.48 -43.09
N VAL A 78 10.47 -32.60 -42.40
CA VAL A 78 9.75 -32.95 -41.18
C VAL A 78 9.94 -31.88 -40.08
N ALA A 79 11.19 -31.44 -39.86
CA ALA A 79 11.49 -30.42 -38.89
C ALA A 79 10.81 -29.07 -39.24
N TYR A 80 10.70 -28.74 -40.54
CA TYR A 80 9.99 -27.56 -41.03
C TYR A 80 8.48 -27.62 -40.66
N PHE A 81 7.81 -28.74 -40.92
CA PHE A 81 6.39 -28.86 -40.58
C PHE A 81 6.16 -28.89 -39.07
N ILE A 82 7.05 -29.49 -38.28
CA ILE A 82 6.98 -29.45 -36.81
C ILE A 82 7.13 -27.98 -36.35
N HIS A 83 8.13 -27.26 -36.88
CA HIS A 83 8.36 -25.86 -36.54
C HIS A 83 7.14 -24.98 -36.88
N LEU A 84 6.66 -25.07 -38.09
CA LEU A 84 5.50 -24.30 -38.57
C LEU A 84 4.24 -24.67 -37.79
N GLY A 85 3.98 -25.96 -37.59
CA GLY A 85 2.83 -26.42 -36.80
C GLY A 85 2.86 -25.94 -35.38
N THR A 86 4.06 -25.94 -34.75
CA THR A 86 4.24 -25.41 -33.38
C THR A 86 4.04 -23.90 -33.32
N VAL A 87 4.53 -23.13 -34.33
CA VAL A 87 4.27 -21.68 -34.42
C VAL A 87 2.78 -21.39 -34.51
N LEU A 88 2.06 -22.08 -35.41
CA LEU A 88 0.63 -21.89 -35.58
C LEU A 88 -0.15 -22.30 -34.33
N TRP A 89 0.22 -23.42 -33.71
CA TRP A 89 -0.36 -23.83 -32.44
C TRP A 89 -0.10 -22.79 -31.35
N PHE A 90 1.12 -22.26 -31.26
CA PHE A 90 1.50 -21.28 -30.26
C PHE A 90 0.71 -19.99 -30.42
N LEU A 91 0.47 -19.52 -31.66
CA LEU A 91 -0.31 -18.33 -31.96
C LEU A 91 -1.75 -18.43 -31.42
N VAL A 92 -2.36 -19.59 -31.51
CA VAL A 92 -3.69 -19.84 -30.96
C VAL A 92 -3.63 -20.04 -29.47
N PHE A 93 -2.69 -20.85 -28.99
CA PHE A 93 -2.57 -21.23 -27.57
C PHE A 93 -2.29 -20.03 -26.66
N VAL A 94 -1.46 -19.06 -27.07
CA VAL A 94 -1.10 -17.88 -26.28
C VAL A 94 -2.34 -17.05 -25.93
N VAL A 95 -3.31 -16.93 -26.84
CA VAL A 95 -4.53 -16.13 -26.64
C VAL A 95 -5.43 -16.72 -25.54
N TYR A 96 -5.47 -18.07 -25.43
CA TYR A 96 -6.34 -18.77 -24.46
C TYR A 96 -5.58 -19.23 -23.20
N SER A 97 -4.32 -18.86 -23.06
CA SER A 97 -3.49 -19.23 -21.92
C SER A 97 -3.12 -18.01 -21.09
N LYS A 98 -2.56 -18.26 -19.90
CA LYS A 98 -1.99 -17.21 -19.07
C LYS A 98 -0.92 -16.34 -19.77
N HIS A 99 -0.46 -16.73 -20.97
CA HIS A 99 0.51 -15.97 -21.73
C HIS A 99 -0.10 -14.87 -22.60
N LEU A 100 -1.41 -14.66 -22.52
CA LEU A 100 -2.07 -13.48 -23.10
C LEU A 100 -1.40 -12.18 -22.61
N HIS A 101 -0.81 -12.19 -21.41
CA HIS A 101 -0.06 -11.05 -20.87
C HIS A 101 1.08 -10.55 -21.77
N ILE A 102 1.59 -11.36 -22.70
CA ILE A 102 2.62 -10.92 -23.66
C ILE A 102 2.07 -9.77 -24.52
N PHE A 103 0.79 -9.80 -24.85
CA PHE A 103 0.12 -8.76 -25.63
C PHE A 103 -0.48 -7.66 -24.75
N THR A 104 -1.03 -8.02 -23.60
CA THR A 104 -1.72 -7.07 -22.72
C THR A 104 -0.76 -6.26 -21.85
N ALA A 105 0.40 -6.81 -21.46
CA ALA A 105 1.34 -6.10 -20.60
C ALA A 105 1.89 -4.79 -21.21
N PRO A 106 2.29 -4.70 -22.50
CA PRO A 106 2.70 -3.43 -23.08
C PRO A 106 1.60 -2.37 -23.02
N ILE A 107 0.33 -2.77 -23.26
CA ILE A 107 -0.81 -1.87 -23.20
C ILE A 107 -1.05 -1.44 -21.75
N ASN A 108 -1.01 -2.37 -20.82
CA ASN A 108 -1.21 -2.10 -19.38
C ASN A 108 -0.14 -1.16 -18.82
N VAL A 109 1.13 -1.38 -19.19
CA VAL A 109 2.24 -0.51 -18.80
C VAL A 109 2.09 0.89 -19.40
N PHE A 110 1.67 0.98 -20.67
CA PHE A 110 1.42 2.26 -21.33
C PHE A 110 0.26 3.04 -20.68
N SER A 111 -0.75 2.33 -20.21
CA SER A 111 -1.95 2.90 -19.59
C SER A 111 -1.85 3.00 -18.07
N TYR A 112 -0.63 2.91 -17.51
CA TYR A 112 -0.40 3.08 -16.08
C TYR A 112 -0.82 4.49 -15.64
N ASP A 113 -1.51 4.58 -14.50
CA ASP A 113 -1.90 5.86 -13.93
C ASP A 113 -0.67 6.67 -13.51
N LEU A 114 -0.50 7.84 -14.11
CA LEU A 114 0.59 8.79 -13.85
C LEU A 114 0.24 9.84 -12.80
N THR A 115 -0.96 9.79 -12.22
CA THR A 115 -1.29 10.65 -11.08
C THR A 115 -0.41 10.34 -9.87
N PRO A 116 -0.30 11.24 -8.89
CA PRO A 116 0.49 10.95 -7.69
C PRO A 116 0.10 9.61 -7.06
N LYS A 117 1.07 8.76 -6.77
CA LYS A 117 0.86 7.42 -6.17
C LYS A 117 -0.01 7.45 -4.89
N GLY A 118 0.02 8.59 -4.20
CA GLY A 118 -0.74 8.81 -2.97
C GLY A 118 -2.21 9.15 -3.20
N ARG A 119 -2.60 9.49 -4.42
CA ARG A 119 -3.98 9.77 -4.77
C ARG A 119 -4.79 8.48 -4.81
N MET A 120 -5.96 8.50 -4.25
CA MET A 120 -7.00 7.50 -4.42
C MET A 120 -8.15 8.18 -5.17
N GLU A 121 -8.66 7.56 -6.20
CA GLU A 121 -9.79 8.08 -6.96
C GLU A 121 -11.02 8.23 -6.06
N SER A 122 -11.66 9.40 -6.12
CA SER A 122 -12.87 9.71 -5.35
C SER A 122 -14.11 9.26 -6.10
N ILE A 123 -15.12 8.83 -5.36
CA ILE A 123 -16.47 8.73 -5.94
C ILE A 123 -17.00 10.15 -5.97
N THR A 124 -17.17 10.69 -7.17
CA THR A 124 -17.85 11.98 -7.38
C THR A 124 -19.35 11.80 -7.32
N ASP A 125 -20.06 12.86 -6.94
CA ASP A 125 -21.51 12.95 -7.03
C ASP A 125 -22.24 11.81 -6.27
N ILE A 126 -21.74 11.48 -5.04
CA ILE A 126 -22.27 10.38 -4.22
C ILE A 126 -23.79 10.53 -4.02
N GLU A 127 -24.29 11.76 -3.75
CA GLU A 127 -25.71 12.02 -3.52
C GLU A 127 -26.54 11.75 -4.80
N GLU A 128 -26.04 12.19 -5.96
CA GLU A 128 -26.69 11.94 -7.26
C GLU A 128 -26.71 10.44 -7.61
N ARG A 129 -25.62 9.72 -7.30
CA ARG A 129 -25.56 8.27 -7.48
C ARG A 129 -26.55 7.53 -6.59
N ILE A 130 -26.71 7.95 -5.34
CA ILE A 130 -27.70 7.40 -4.41
C ILE A 130 -29.11 7.64 -4.95
N GLU A 131 -29.43 8.86 -5.44
CA GLU A 131 -30.73 9.17 -6.03
C GLU A 131 -31.03 8.34 -7.28
N LYS A 132 -30.01 7.98 -8.06
CA LYS A 132 -30.11 7.15 -9.27
C LYS A 132 -30.04 5.65 -9.00
N GLU A 133 -29.90 5.24 -7.75
CA GLU A 133 -29.66 3.84 -7.36
C GLU A 133 -28.41 3.23 -8.02
N GLU A 134 -27.39 4.06 -8.33
CA GLU A 134 -26.12 3.59 -8.88
C GLU A 134 -25.24 2.98 -7.79
N THR A 135 -24.43 1.99 -8.15
CA THR A 135 -23.53 1.29 -7.21
C THR A 135 -22.45 2.22 -6.66
N LEU A 136 -22.26 2.21 -5.35
CA LEU A 136 -21.19 2.92 -4.66
C LEU A 136 -20.03 1.97 -4.37
N GLY A 137 -19.03 1.97 -5.25
CA GLY A 137 -17.91 1.02 -5.21
C GLY A 137 -18.05 -0.03 -6.32
N ALA A 138 -17.56 -1.25 -6.09
CA ALA A 138 -17.55 -2.29 -7.11
C ALA A 138 -17.88 -3.68 -6.53
N ALA A 139 -18.88 -4.35 -7.11
CA ALA A 139 -19.32 -5.69 -6.74
C ALA A 139 -19.59 -6.59 -7.95
N THR A 140 -19.85 -6.01 -9.13
CA THR A 140 -20.19 -6.74 -10.36
C THR A 140 -19.21 -6.38 -11.48
N LEU A 141 -19.22 -7.16 -12.56
CA LEU A 141 -18.39 -6.92 -13.74
C LEU A 141 -18.55 -5.50 -14.29
N SER A 142 -19.77 -4.96 -14.29
CA SER A 142 -20.08 -3.64 -14.82
C SER A 142 -19.55 -2.47 -14.00
N ASP A 143 -19.21 -2.70 -12.73
CA ASP A 143 -18.72 -1.65 -11.83
C ASP A 143 -17.22 -1.37 -12.02
N PHE A 144 -16.50 -2.31 -12.66
CA PHE A 144 -15.07 -2.17 -12.90
C PHE A 144 -14.76 -1.49 -14.23
N GLY A 145 -13.76 -0.63 -14.22
CA GLY A 145 -13.27 0.02 -15.42
C GLY A 145 -12.52 -0.92 -16.36
N TRP A 146 -12.35 -0.53 -17.62
CA TRP A 146 -11.59 -1.31 -18.60
C TRP A 146 -10.16 -1.61 -18.15
N LYS A 147 -9.54 -0.71 -17.37
CA LYS A 147 -8.20 -0.87 -16.83
C LYS A 147 -8.15 -2.00 -15.78
N ASP A 148 -9.18 -2.10 -14.95
CA ASP A 148 -9.28 -3.16 -13.95
C ASP A 148 -9.41 -4.53 -14.61
N LEU A 149 -10.22 -4.61 -15.68
CA LEU A 149 -10.34 -5.81 -16.50
C LEU A 149 -9.00 -6.16 -17.16
N MET A 150 -8.33 -5.16 -17.76
CA MET A 150 -7.02 -5.34 -18.40
C MET A 150 -5.97 -5.88 -17.40
N ASP A 151 -5.97 -5.39 -16.16
CA ASP A 151 -5.08 -5.83 -15.08
C ASP A 151 -5.18 -7.35 -14.84
N THR A 152 -6.40 -7.90 -14.85
CA THR A 152 -6.59 -9.34 -14.60
C THR A 152 -6.00 -10.19 -15.71
N TYR A 153 -6.15 -9.78 -16.97
CA TYR A 153 -5.55 -10.47 -18.13
C TYR A 153 -4.06 -10.21 -18.31
N THR A 154 -3.53 -9.21 -17.61
CA THR A 154 -2.10 -8.87 -17.67
C THR A 154 -1.28 -9.62 -16.61
N CYS A 155 -1.94 -10.24 -15.64
CA CYS A 155 -1.26 -10.96 -14.56
C CYS A 155 -0.35 -12.07 -15.11
N THR A 156 0.94 -11.96 -14.81
CA THR A 156 1.96 -12.96 -15.22
C THR A 156 2.03 -14.15 -14.27
N GLU A 157 1.22 -14.18 -13.23
CA GLU A 157 1.23 -15.18 -12.15
C GLU A 157 2.60 -15.38 -11.48
N CYS A 158 3.48 -14.40 -11.53
CA CYS A 158 4.85 -14.52 -11.02
C CYS A 158 4.93 -14.56 -9.48
N GLY A 159 3.87 -14.15 -8.76
CA GLY A 159 3.75 -14.19 -7.31
C GLY A 159 4.60 -13.19 -6.53
N ARG A 160 5.27 -12.21 -7.18
CA ARG A 160 6.07 -11.19 -6.47
C ARG A 160 5.21 -10.33 -5.53
N CYS A 161 3.97 -10.02 -5.93
CA CYS A 161 3.01 -9.29 -5.11
C CYS A 161 2.63 -10.07 -3.84
N GLN A 162 2.56 -11.39 -3.93
CA GLN A 162 2.30 -12.30 -2.80
C GLN A 162 3.49 -12.31 -1.82
N ASP A 163 4.72 -12.48 -2.33
CA ASP A 163 5.95 -12.46 -1.52
C ASP A 163 6.18 -11.11 -0.82
N ALA A 164 5.66 -10.01 -1.36
CA ALA A 164 5.76 -8.68 -0.77
C ALA A 164 4.60 -8.34 0.19
N CYS A 165 3.52 -9.12 0.20
CA CYS A 165 2.31 -8.82 0.95
C CYS A 165 2.46 -9.17 2.44
N PRO A 166 2.31 -8.18 3.36
CA PRO A 166 2.40 -8.45 4.79
C PRO A 166 1.30 -9.38 5.30
N ALA A 167 0.10 -9.33 4.72
CA ALA A 167 -0.99 -10.23 5.06
C ALA A 167 -0.65 -11.69 4.71
N TRP A 168 -0.18 -11.94 3.49
CA TRP A 168 0.26 -13.27 3.07
C TRP A 168 1.40 -13.82 3.94
N LEU A 169 2.40 -12.98 4.20
CA LEU A 169 3.57 -13.37 5.00
C LEU A 169 3.24 -13.64 6.48
N THR A 170 2.03 -13.34 6.90
CA THR A 170 1.51 -13.59 8.26
C THR A 170 0.31 -14.53 8.27
N ASP A 171 0.19 -15.37 7.23
CA ASP A 171 -0.79 -16.45 7.13
C ASP A 171 -2.25 -15.97 7.14
N LYS A 172 -2.50 -14.76 6.62
CA LYS A 172 -3.85 -14.22 6.42
C LYS A 172 -4.37 -14.61 5.02
N PRO A 173 -5.68 -14.64 4.81
CA PRO A 173 -6.27 -15.15 3.56
C PRO A 173 -5.98 -14.31 2.30
N LEU A 174 -5.38 -13.12 2.45
CA LEU A 174 -5.08 -12.26 1.31
C LEU A 174 -3.78 -12.65 0.60
N SER A 175 -3.91 -13.25 -0.58
CA SER A 175 -2.88 -13.28 -1.61
C SER A 175 -3.24 -12.29 -2.72
N PRO A 176 -2.46 -11.21 -2.97
CA PRO A 176 -2.77 -10.29 -4.06
C PRO A 176 -2.78 -10.95 -5.44
N LYS A 177 -1.97 -11.99 -5.64
CA LYS A 177 -2.00 -12.80 -6.86
C LYS A 177 -3.34 -13.53 -7.00
N LYS A 178 -3.76 -14.23 -5.94
CA LYS A 178 -5.00 -14.99 -5.97
C LYS A 178 -6.21 -14.07 -6.18
N LEU A 179 -6.24 -12.92 -5.53
CA LEU A 179 -7.29 -11.91 -5.73
C LEU A 179 -7.48 -11.57 -7.22
N ILE A 180 -6.39 -11.25 -7.93
CA ILE A 180 -6.47 -10.91 -9.36
C ILE A 180 -6.94 -12.09 -10.21
N LEU A 181 -6.53 -13.32 -9.86
CA LEU A 181 -6.96 -14.53 -10.58
C LEU A 181 -8.43 -14.85 -10.29
N ASP A 182 -8.89 -14.74 -9.04
CA ASP A 182 -10.29 -14.94 -8.67
C ASP A 182 -11.19 -13.91 -9.36
N MET A 183 -10.76 -12.65 -9.47
CA MET A 183 -11.45 -11.62 -10.25
C MET A 183 -11.49 -11.97 -11.75
N GLN A 184 -10.40 -12.46 -12.32
CA GLN A 184 -10.35 -12.88 -13.72
C GLN A 184 -11.35 -14.00 -13.99
N GLU A 185 -11.38 -15.02 -13.12
CA GLU A 185 -12.31 -16.14 -13.26
C GLU A 185 -13.77 -15.68 -13.12
N TYR A 186 -14.06 -14.82 -12.15
CA TYR A 186 -15.38 -14.19 -11.99
C TYR A 186 -15.79 -13.43 -13.26
N PHE A 187 -14.93 -12.57 -13.80
CA PHE A 187 -15.24 -11.78 -14.99
C PHE A 187 -15.51 -12.65 -16.22
N LEU A 188 -14.80 -13.76 -16.35
CA LEU A 188 -15.05 -14.73 -17.43
C LEU A 188 -16.40 -15.43 -17.24
N ASP A 189 -16.74 -15.82 -16.03
CA ASP A 189 -18.01 -16.48 -15.69
C ASP A 189 -19.19 -15.55 -15.93
N SER A 190 -19.17 -14.33 -15.35
CA SER A 190 -20.20 -13.30 -15.55
C SER A 190 -20.40 -12.95 -17.02
N ALA A 191 -19.32 -12.74 -17.78
CA ALA A 191 -19.41 -12.45 -19.20
C ALA A 191 -20.04 -13.61 -19.98
N GLN A 192 -19.81 -14.86 -19.61
CA GLN A 192 -20.45 -16.02 -20.23
C GLN A 192 -21.94 -16.08 -19.91
N HIS A 193 -22.33 -15.81 -18.66
CA HIS A 193 -23.73 -15.72 -18.26
C HIS A 193 -24.49 -14.62 -19.02
N GLU A 194 -23.94 -13.43 -19.13
CA GLU A 194 -24.50 -12.34 -19.91
C GLU A 194 -24.64 -12.70 -21.40
N LEU A 195 -23.60 -13.32 -21.98
CA LEU A 195 -23.63 -13.74 -23.39
C LEU A 195 -24.64 -14.87 -23.64
N ALA A 196 -24.82 -15.78 -22.67
CA ALA A 196 -25.80 -16.87 -22.78
C ALA A 196 -27.26 -16.37 -22.82
N GLN A 197 -27.53 -15.22 -22.19
CA GLN A 197 -28.87 -14.59 -22.17
C GLN A 197 -29.19 -13.79 -23.43
N LYS A 198 -28.22 -13.49 -24.30
CA LYS A 198 -28.43 -12.72 -25.55
C LYS A 198 -28.86 -13.64 -26.69
N PRO A 199 -30.06 -13.44 -27.30
CA PRO A 199 -30.63 -14.40 -28.25
C PRO A 199 -29.97 -14.44 -29.64
N ASN A 200 -29.10 -13.47 -29.99
CA ASN A 200 -28.47 -13.37 -31.32
C ASN A 200 -26.97 -13.06 -31.20
N LEU A 201 -26.17 -14.05 -30.81
CA LEU A 201 -24.71 -13.95 -30.81
C LEU A 201 -24.18 -14.14 -32.25
N GLY A 202 -23.42 -13.14 -32.73
CA GLY A 202 -22.66 -13.29 -34.00
C GLY A 202 -21.50 -14.29 -33.82
N PRO A 203 -20.91 -14.80 -34.92
CA PRO A 203 -19.84 -15.82 -34.86
C PRO A 203 -18.62 -15.44 -33.96
N LEU A 204 -18.28 -14.16 -33.93
CA LEU A 204 -17.18 -13.65 -33.06
C LEU A 204 -17.56 -13.67 -31.58
N GLN A 205 -18.82 -13.45 -31.25
CA GLN A 205 -19.33 -13.50 -29.88
C GLN A 205 -19.47 -14.95 -29.38
N MET A 206 -19.79 -15.88 -30.28
CA MET A 206 -19.78 -17.33 -30.02
C MET A 206 -18.33 -17.83 -29.73
N LEU A 207 -17.35 -17.28 -30.42
CA LEU A 207 -15.92 -17.52 -30.16
C LEU A 207 -15.53 -17.01 -28.77
N ALA A 208 -15.93 -15.79 -28.42
CA ALA A 208 -15.69 -15.19 -27.12
C ALA A 208 -16.39 -15.94 -25.96
N ALA A 209 -17.56 -16.54 -26.23
CA ALA A 209 -18.30 -17.36 -25.28
C ALA A 209 -17.74 -18.78 -25.08
N GLY A 210 -16.53 -19.08 -25.61
CA GLY A 210 -15.88 -20.38 -25.40
C GLY A 210 -16.59 -21.58 -26.07
N LYS A 211 -17.56 -21.34 -26.97
CA LYS A 211 -18.30 -22.38 -27.69
C LYS A 211 -17.54 -22.96 -28.88
N MET A 212 -16.22 -23.02 -28.84
CA MET A 212 -15.41 -23.66 -29.89
C MET A 212 -15.11 -25.14 -29.54
N PRO A 213 -15.13 -26.05 -30.51
CA PRO A 213 -14.99 -27.49 -30.28
C PRO A 213 -13.57 -27.96 -30.00
N PHE A 214 -12.60 -27.09 -29.74
CA PHE A 214 -11.18 -27.41 -29.55
C PHE A 214 -10.63 -26.79 -28.27
N GLY A 215 -11.02 -27.33 -27.12
CA GLY A 215 -10.40 -26.86 -25.89
C GLY A 215 -10.90 -27.63 -24.69
N ASN A 216 -10.37 -28.84 -24.48
CA ASN A 216 -10.27 -29.35 -23.14
C ASN A 216 -9.14 -28.59 -22.43
N SER A 217 -9.33 -27.33 -22.19
CA SER A 217 -8.72 -26.67 -21.03
C SER A 217 -9.42 -27.29 -19.84
N ALA A 218 -8.67 -27.96 -18.97
CA ALA A 218 -9.22 -28.68 -17.81
C ALA A 218 -9.63 -27.74 -16.65
N THR A 219 -9.81 -26.48 -16.89
CA THR A 219 -10.82 -25.67 -16.26
C THR A 219 -12.06 -25.88 -17.13
N ALA A 220 -12.92 -26.78 -16.72
CA ALA A 220 -14.23 -26.93 -17.29
C ALA A 220 -14.85 -25.53 -17.39
N VAL A 221 -14.90 -24.97 -18.61
CA VAL A 221 -16.00 -24.15 -18.98
C VAL A 221 -17.20 -25.10 -18.91
N ALA A 222 -17.66 -25.34 -17.69
CA ALA A 222 -18.98 -25.89 -17.49
C ALA A 222 -19.86 -25.00 -18.35
N THR A 223 -20.50 -25.55 -19.33
CA THR A 223 -21.63 -24.90 -20.02
C THR A 223 -22.45 -24.34 -18.88
N ALA A 224 -22.41 -23.00 -18.70
CA ALA A 224 -23.17 -22.36 -17.66
C ALA A 224 -24.61 -22.83 -17.84
N ASP A 225 -25.07 -23.66 -16.92
CA ASP A 225 -26.48 -24.03 -16.88
C ASP A 225 -27.20 -22.71 -16.56
N PRO A 226 -28.06 -22.18 -17.44
CA PRO A 226 -28.77 -20.92 -17.19
C PRO A 226 -29.61 -20.95 -15.91
N HIS A 227 -29.66 -22.07 -15.21
CA HIS A 227 -30.36 -22.26 -13.94
C HIS A 227 -29.39 -22.34 -12.73
N THR A 228 -28.06 -22.29 -12.91
CA THR A 228 -27.14 -22.14 -11.78
C THR A 228 -27.08 -20.67 -11.39
N GLU A 229 -27.34 -20.37 -10.13
CA GLU A 229 -27.17 -19.03 -9.57
C GLU A 229 -25.70 -18.61 -9.72
N GLU A 230 -25.48 -17.44 -10.31
CA GLU A 230 -24.14 -16.84 -10.42
C GLU A 230 -23.58 -16.57 -9.03
N LEU A 231 -22.39 -17.08 -8.73
CA LEU A 231 -21.72 -16.78 -7.46
C LEU A 231 -21.31 -15.31 -7.45
N PRO A 232 -21.65 -14.53 -6.41
CA PRO A 232 -21.25 -13.14 -6.33
C PRO A 232 -19.72 -13.00 -6.26
N LEU A 233 -19.17 -11.88 -6.74
CA LEU A 233 -17.76 -11.59 -6.61
C LEU A 233 -17.35 -11.60 -5.14
N ILE A 234 -18.02 -10.78 -4.31
CA ILE A 234 -17.72 -10.64 -2.89
C ILE A 234 -18.55 -11.65 -2.08
N GLY A 235 -17.86 -12.48 -1.31
CA GLY A 235 -18.46 -13.57 -0.54
C GLY A 235 -18.57 -14.89 -1.29
N GLY A 236 -18.45 -14.86 -2.61
CA GLY A 236 -18.37 -16.05 -3.46
C GLY A 236 -16.95 -16.32 -3.94
N TRP A 237 -16.49 -15.59 -4.95
CA TRP A 237 -15.16 -15.71 -5.51
C TRP A 237 -14.06 -15.10 -4.59
N VAL A 238 -14.33 -13.93 -4.07
CA VAL A 238 -13.43 -13.20 -3.15
C VAL A 238 -14.10 -13.13 -1.78
N MET A 239 -13.53 -13.81 -0.81
CA MET A 239 -14.04 -13.78 0.57
C MET A 239 -13.86 -12.38 1.17
N GLU A 240 -14.83 -11.89 1.95
CA GLU A 240 -14.77 -10.58 2.60
C GLU A 240 -13.53 -10.42 3.48
N GLU A 241 -13.18 -11.46 4.22
CA GLU A 241 -11.98 -11.47 5.07
C GLU A 241 -10.68 -11.22 4.29
N THR A 242 -10.63 -11.66 3.03
CA THR A 242 -9.51 -11.34 2.11
C THR A 242 -9.38 -9.84 1.93
N LEU A 243 -10.49 -9.15 1.74
CA LEU A 243 -10.52 -7.69 1.58
C LEU A 243 -10.08 -6.99 2.87
N TRP A 244 -10.60 -7.42 4.02
CA TRP A 244 -10.30 -6.83 5.32
C TRP A 244 -8.86 -7.12 5.81
N SER A 245 -8.18 -8.10 5.25
CA SER A 245 -6.77 -8.38 5.53
C SER A 245 -5.80 -7.37 4.91
N CYS A 246 -6.24 -6.54 3.97
CA CYS A 246 -5.39 -5.57 3.29
C CYS A 246 -5.10 -4.35 4.17
N THR A 247 -3.82 -4.03 4.32
CA THR A 247 -3.34 -2.81 4.99
C THR A 247 -3.19 -1.61 4.07
N THR A 248 -3.62 -1.69 2.83
CA THR A 248 -3.46 -0.64 1.80
C THR A 248 -2.02 -0.12 1.63
N CYS A 249 -1.01 -0.94 1.94
CA CYS A 249 0.39 -0.49 1.98
C CYS A 249 1.10 -0.38 0.62
N ARG A 250 0.45 -0.74 -0.49
CA ARG A 250 0.97 -0.73 -1.88
C ARG A 250 2.19 -1.64 -2.15
N ALA A 251 2.61 -2.51 -1.23
CA ALA A 251 3.75 -3.39 -1.46
C ALA A 251 3.55 -4.33 -2.67
N CYS A 252 2.33 -4.80 -2.89
CA CYS A 252 1.96 -5.62 -4.05
C CYS A 252 2.07 -4.85 -5.37
N MET A 253 1.66 -3.58 -5.39
CA MET A 253 1.74 -2.72 -6.58
C MET A 253 3.19 -2.39 -6.92
N GLU A 254 4.00 -2.04 -5.92
CA GLU A 254 5.43 -1.75 -6.09
C GLU A 254 6.22 -2.98 -6.57
N ALA A 255 5.82 -4.18 -6.16
CA ALA A 255 6.47 -5.42 -6.56
C ALA A 255 6.01 -5.95 -7.94
N CYS A 256 4.94 -5.38 -8.53
CA CYS A 256 4.35 -5.87 -9.77
C CYS A 256 5.15 -5.42 -10.99
N PRO A 257 5.72 -6.35 -11.80
CA PRO A 257 6.52 -5.98 -12.98
C PRO A 257 5.69 -5.46 -14.15
N VAL A 258 4.37 -5.60 -14.10
CA VAL A 258 3.42 -5.17 -15.14
C VAL A 258 2.38 -4.16 -14.62
N PHE A 259 2.66 -3.55 -13.46
CA PHE A 259 1.91 -2.43 -12.88
C PHE A 259 0.41 -2.67 -12.63
N ILE A 260 0.07 -3.87 -12.13
CA ILE A 260 -1.31 -4.18 -11.71
C ILE A 260 -1.65 -3.39 -10.45
N GLU A 261 -2.84 -2.79 -10.43
CA GLU A 261 -3.35 -1.93 -9.37
C GLU A 261 -4.27 -2.69 -8.42
N HIS A 262 -3.69 -3.36 -7.42
CA HIS A 262 -4.44 -4.22 -6.49
C HIS A 262 -5.23 -3.42 -5.43
N VAL A 263 -4.64 -2.34 -4.90
CA VAL A 263 -5.20 -1.59 -3.77
C VAL A 263 -6.48 -0.84 -4.14
N PRO A 264 -6.59 -0.16 -5.31
CA PRO A 264 -7.84 0.45 -5.75
C PRO A 264 -8.99 -0.55 -5.79
N LYS A 265 -8.82 -1.69 -6.45
CA LYS A 265 -9.84 -2.76 -6.55
C LYS A 265 -10.34 -3.24 -5.18
N ILE A 266 -9.42 -3.44 -4.22
CA ILE A 266 -9.78 -3.82 -2.84
C ILE A 266 -10.58 -2.70 -2.17
N THR A 267 -10.20 -1.44 -2.40
CA THR A 267 -10.90 -0.30 -1.80
C THR A 267 -12.29 -0.13 -2.39
N ASP A 268 -12.46 -0.32 -3.71
CA ASP A 268 -13.77 -0.21 -4.35
C ASP A 268 -14.72 -1.32 -3.90
N MET A 269 -14.23 -2.54 -3.73
CA MET A 269 -15.03 -3.62 -3.12
C MET A 269 -15.39 -3.31 -1.65
N ARG A 270 -14.48 -2.67 -0.87
CA ARG A 270 -14.81 -2.20 0.49
C ARG A 270 -15.83 -1.06 0.48
N ARG A 271 -15.74 -0.12 -0.48
CA ARG A 271 -16.73 0.95 -0.67
C ARG A 271 -18.12 0.38 -0.86
N TYR A 272 -18.26 -0.62 -1.73
CA TYR A 272 -19.51 -1.34 -1.92
C TYR A 272 -20.01 -1.96 -0.61
N LEU A 273 -19.16 -2.73 0.08
CA LEU A 273 -19.54 -3.37 1.33
C LEU A 273 -19.98 -2.37 2.41
N VAL A 274 -19.26 -1.25 2.54
CA VAL A 274 -19.50 -0.26 3.61
C VAL A 274 -20.69 0.64 3.30
N MET A 275 -20.76 1.20 2.08
CA MET A 275 -21.73 2.22 1.74
C MET A 275 -23.03 1.65 1.18
N GLN A 276 -22.96 0.51 0.47
CA GLN A 276 -24.14 -0.10 -0.14
C GLN A 276 -24.76 -1.19 0.77
N GLU A 277 -23.92 -2.10 1.27
CA GLU A 277 -24.36 -3.27 2.01
C GLU A 277 -24.36 -3.09 3.54
N SER A 278 -23.70 -2.04 4.04
CA SER A 278 -23.45 -1.82 5.49
C SER A 278 -22.81 -3.05 6.16
N ARG A 279 -21.97 -3.79 5.43
CA ARG A 279 -21.26 -4.99 5.84
C ARG A 279 -19.78 -4.70 6.03
N PHE A 280 -19.31 -4.66 7.27
CA PHE A 280 -17.92 -4.42 7.63
C PHE A 280 -17.63 -4.94 9.04
N PRO A 281 -16.34 -5.10 9.43
CA PRO A 281 -15.98 -5.50 10.80
C PRO A 281 -16.63 -4.60 11.85
N THR A 282 -17.20 -5.22 12.88
CA THR A 282 -18.02 -4.52 13.88
C THR A 282 -17.26 -3.43 14.64
N GLU A 283 -15.95 -3.59 14.79
CA GLU A 283 -15.06 -2.63 15.44
C GLU A 283 -15.04 -1.28 14.70
N LEU A 284 -15.20 -1.29 13.38
CA LEU A 284 -15.27 -0.07 12.57
C LEU A 284 -16.53 0.75 12.82
N THR A 285 -17.62 0.16 13.33
CA THR A 285 -18.85 0.87 13.67
C THR A 285 -18.56 1.98 14.70
N ARG A 286 -17.76 1.68 15.72
CA ARG A 286 -17.37 2.67 16.73
C ARG A 286 -16.45 3.74 16.13
N VAL A 287 -15.52 3.34 15.28
CA VAL A 287 -14.59 4.26 14.60
C VAL A 287 -15.36 5.26 13.73
N PHE A 288 -16.26 4.78 12.87
CA PHE A 288 -17.04 5.65 11.98
C PHE A 288 -17.94 6.61 12.76
N ARG A 289 -18.67 6.10 13.76
CA ARG A 289 -19.51 6.94 14.63
C ARG A 289 -18.70 8.02 15.36
N ASN A 290 -17.52 7.69 15.85
CA ASN A 290 -16.69 8.64 16.57
C ASN A 290 -16.08 9.70 15.61
N LEU A 291 -15.70 9.29 14.38
CA LEU A 291 -15.25 10.21 13.36
C LEU A 291 -16.34 11.22 12.97
N GLU A 292 -17.59 10.74 12.81
CA GLU A 292 -18.74 11.58 12.48
C GLU A 292 -19.09 12.54 13.61
N GLN A 293 -19.14 12.06 14.86
CA GLN A 293 -19.64 12.84 16.00
C GLN A 293 -18.56 13.68 16.69
N LYS A 294 -17.30 13.26 16.65
CA LYS A 294 -16.19 13.84 17.42
C LYS A 294 -15.02 14.31 16.58
N GLY A 295 -15.03 14.04 15.26
CA GLY A 295 -13.91 14.38 14.37
C GLY A 295 -12.61 13.61 14.70
N ASN A 296 -12.68 12.48 15.42
CA ASN A 296 -11.54 11.61 15.71
C ASN A 296 -12.00 10.16 15.88
N PRO A 297 -11.14 9.15 15.67
CA PRO A 297 -11.56 7.74 15.72
C PRO A 297 -11.81 7.20 17.12
N TRP A 298 -11.47 7.97 18.16
CA TRP A 298 -11.74 7.66 19.56
C TRP A 298 -12.84 8.58 20.11
N GLU A 299 -13.33 8.32 21.29
CA GLU A 299 -14.46 9.04 21.89
C GLU A 299 -14.05 10.36 22.59
N PHE A 300 -12.86 10.92 22.24
CA PHE A 300 -12.37 12.14 22.88
C PHE A 300 -13.12 13.39 22.40
N SER A 301 -13.31 14.33 23.33
CA SER A 301 -13.89 15.63 22.99
C SER A 301 -12.94 16.44 22.11
N PRO A 302 -13.43 17.16 21.07
CA PRO A 302 -12.61 18.08 20.29
C PRO A 302 -11.88 19.12 21.16
N ASN A 303 -12.45 19.54 22.29
CA ASN A 303 -11.83 20.49 23.22
C ASN A 303 -10.53 19.97 23.86
N GLN A 304 -10.33 18.66 23.89
CA GLN A 304 -9.11 18.04 24.45
C GLN A 304 -7.98 17.92 23.43
N ARG A 305 -8.23 18.30 22.15
CA ARG A 305 -7.27 18.09 21.07
C ARG A 305 -5.96 18.86 21.24
N ALA A 306 -5.98 20.00 21.95
CA ALA A 306 -4.79 20.80 22.26
C ALA A 306 -4.21 20.52 23.68
N ALA A 307 -4.78 19.58 24.45
CA ALA A 307 -4.34 19.33 25.83
C ALA A 307 -2.86 18.89 25.93
N TRP A 308 -2.32 18.22 24.90
CA TRP A 308 -0.92 17.85 24.82
C TRP A 308 0.05 19.04 24.84
N ALA A 309 -0.42 20.21 24.44
CA ALA A 309 0.35 21.44 24.36
C ALA A 309 0.24 22.31 25.63
N GLU A 310 -0.49 21.87 26.63
CA GLU A 310 -0.66 22.61 27.89
C GLU A 310 0.69 22.87 28.55
N GLY A 311 0.96 24.15 28.89
CA GLY A 311 2.23 24.58 29.46
C GLY A 311 3.39 24.74 28.46
N LEU A 312 3.18 24.42 27.17
CA LEU A 312 4.22 24.57 26.14
C LEU A 312 4.12 25.89 25.35
N ASP A 313 3.11 26.71 25.66
CA ASP A 313 2.91 28.00 24.96
C ASP A 313 2.92 27.84 23.41
N VAL A 314 2.14 26.88 22.91
CA VAL A 314 1.91 26.65 21.49
C VAL A 314 0.72 27.48 21.04
N PRO A 315 0.87 28.40 20.06
CA PRO A 315 -0.20 29.28 19.65
C PRO A 315 -1.33 28.55 18.92
N LEU A 316 -2.57 28.94 19.19
CA LEU A 316 -3.73 28.52 18.41
C LEU A 316 -3.88 29.41 17.18
N LEU A 317 -4.27 28.81 16.05
CA LEU A 317 -4.44 29.53 14.79
C LEU A 317 -5.52 30.62 14.89
N ALA A 318 -6.61 30.36 15.62
CA ALA A 318 -7.67 31.33 15.87
C ALA A 318 -7.16 32.60 16.60
N ASP A 319 -6.31 32.41 17.62
CA ASP A 319 -5.73 33.54 18.37
C ASP A 319 -4.75 34.32 17.50
N MET A 320 -3.94 33.64 16.70
CA MET A 320 -3.01 34.29 15.75
C MET A 320 -3.75 35.03 14.65
N HIS A 321 -4.90 34.55 14.21
CA HIS A 321 -5.76 35.23 13.25
C HIS A 321 -6.33 36.51 13.83
N ALA A 322 -6.87 36.46 15.04
CA ALA A 322 -7.35 37.67 15.73
C ALA A 322 -6.23 38.70 15.93
N GLN A 323 -5.01 38.26 16.25
CA GLN A 323 -3.84 39.15 16.32
C GLN A 323 -3.50 39.76 14.97
N ALA A 324 -3.52 38.97 13.89
CA ALA A 324 -3.23 39.41 12.53
C ALA A 324 -4.21 40.52 12.09
N GLU A 325 -5.50 40.36 12.39
CA GLU A 325 -6.53 41.35 12.13
C GLU A 325 -6.29 42.63 12.96
N ALA A 326 -5.99 42.48 14.26
CA ALA A 326 -5.74 43.64 15.14
C ALA A 326 -4.49 44.46 14.73
N GLU A 327 -3.44 43.76 14.26
CA GLU A 327 -2.19 44.37 13.81
C GLU A 327 -2.22 44.77 12.32
N ASN A 328 -3.28 44.45 11.60
CA ASN A 328 -3.39 44.58 10.14
C ASN A 328 -2.19 43.97 9.39
N ARG A 329 -1.77 42.80 9.81
CA ARG A 329 -0.66 42.02 9.27
C ARG A 329 -1.15 40.74 8.57
N PRO A 330 -0.44 40.24 7.53
CA PRO A 330 -0.80 38.97 6.94
C PRO A 330 -0.53 37.83 7.92
N LEU A 331 -1.48 36.89 8.06
CA LEU A 331 -1.33 35.71 8.90
C LEU A 331 -0.29 34.76 8.32
N PHE A 332 -0.42 34.43 7.02
CA PHE A 332 0.55 33.66 6.25
C PHE A 332 1.10 34.48 5.08
N ALA A 333 2.27 34.07 4.54
CA ALA A 333 2.81 34.66 3.34
C ALA A 333 1.81 34.54 2.17
N GLN A 334 1.52 35.63 1.48
CA GLN A 334 0.68 35.60 0.28
C GLN A 334 1.55 35.15 -0.91
N ALA A 335 1.17 34.06 -1.55
CA ALA A 335 1.80 33.65 -2.80
C ALA A 335 1.35 34.59 -3.93
N THR A 336 2.23 35.45 -4.37
CA THR A 336 2.02 36.19 -5.64
C THR A 336 2.75 35.38 -6.72
N PRO A 337 2.06 34.91 -7.78
CA PRO A 337 2.73 34.21 -8.87
C PRO A 337 3.80 35.11 -9.50
N GLY A 338 5.07 34.75 -9.35
CA GLY A 338 6.20 35.41 -10.00
C GLY A 338 6.97 36.45 -9.18
N THR A 339 6.68 36.65 -7.89
CA THR A 339 7.48 37.51 -7.00
C THR A 339 8.03 36.70 -5.82
N THR A 340 9.34 36.80 -5.58
CA THR A 340 9.97 36.35 -4.34
C THR A 340 9.38 37.19 -3.20
N ASP A 341 8.73 36.55 -2.26
CA ASP A 341 7.96 37.09 -1.15
C ASP A 341 8.71 38.17 -0.36
N ALA A 342 8.35 39.41 -0.52
CA ALA A 342 8.59 40.45 0.50
C ALA A 342 8.04 41.85 0.15
N ALA A 343 6.91 42.05 -0.48
CA ALA A 343 6.54 43.45 -0.69
C ALA A 343 5.06 43.73 -0.98
N THR A 344 4.21 43.74 0.04
CA THR A 344 3.06 44.63 -0.03
C THR A 344 2.77 45.40 1.28
N THR A 345 3.33 45.02 2.43
CA THR A 345 3.10 45.74 3.69
C THR A 345 4.35 46.03 4.51
N GLY A 346 5.57 45.63 4.08
CA GLY A 346 6.82 45.89 4.82
C GLY A 346 7.04 45.03 6.06
N GLU A 347 6.05 44.32 6.56
CA GLU A 347 6.17 43.47 7.74
C GLU A 347 6.06 41.98 7.37
N PRO A 348 6.89 41.09 7.98
CA PRO A 348 6.83 39.68 7.72
C PRO A 348 5.51 39.08 8.25
N PRO A 349 4.96 38.02 7.61
CA PRO A 349 3.75 37.36 8.08
C PRO A 349 3.92 36.82 9.50
N LEU A 350 2.81 36.69 10.25
CA LEU A 350 2.87 36.17 11.62
C LEU A 350 3.30 34.69 11.67
N LEU A 351 2.86 33.89 10.71
CA LEU A 351 3.12 32.44 10.66
C LEU A 351 3.83 32.04 9.36
N GLU A 352 4.70 31.05 9.47
CA GLU A 352 5.34 30.37 8.35
C GLU A 352 4.55 29.10 7.95
N VAL A 353 4.06 28.36 8.95
CA VAL A 353 3.44 27.04 8.74
C VAL A 353 2.28 26.79 9.71
N LEU A 354 1.34 25.98 9.28
CA LEU A 354 0.39 25.30 10.15
C LEU A 354 1.01 23.97 10.59
N TYR A 355 1.06 23.68 11.89
CA TYR A 355 1.38 22.36 12.39
C TYR A 355 0.10 21.54 12.55
N TRP A 356 -0.13 20.60 11.62
CA TRP A 356 -1.21 19.62 11.68
C TRP A 356 -0.78 18.46 12.59
N VAL A 357 -1.35 18.40 13.79
CA VAL A 357 -0.96 17.46 14.85
C VAL A 357 -1.45 16.06 14.54
N GLY A 358 -2.65 15.92 14.00
CA GLY A 358 -3.30 14.65 13.75
C GLY A 358 -3.88 14.01 15.01
N CYS A 359 -4.75 13.02 14.83
CA CYS A 359 -5.48 12.42 15.95
C CYS A 359 -4.57 11.70 16.95
N LEU A 360 -3.57 10.93 16.48
CA LEU A 360 -2.64 10.23 17.35
C LEU A 360 -1.77 11.19 18.17
N GLY A 361 -1.21 12.23 17.53
CA GLY A 361 -0.44 13.25 18.22
C GLY A 361 -1.25 14.04 19.26
N SER A 362 -2.57 14.15 19.05
CA SER A 362 -3.47 14.85 19.97
C SER A 362 -3.92 14.03 21.16
N PHE A 363 -4.18 12.72 20.98
CA PHE A 363 -4.91 11.93 21.98
C PHE A 363 -4.16 10.72 22.53
N ASP A 364 -3.15 10.20 21.83
CA ASP A 364 -2.36 9.07 22.30
C ASP A 364 -1.15 9.52 23.10
N ALA A 365 -1.04 9.06 24.36
CA ALA A 365 -0.02 9.52 25.30
C ALA A 365 1.43 9.33 24.80
N ARG A 366 1.70 8.26 24.03
CA ARG A 366 3.03 8.03 23.44
C ARG A 366 3.30 9.01 22.33
N ASN A 367 2.32 9.22 21.46
CA ASN A 367 2.45 10.10 20.31
C ASN A 367 2.36 11.60 20.67
N GLN A 368 1.75 11.96 21.80
CA GLN A 368 1.81 13.31 22.36
C GLN A 368 3.25 13.75 22.66
N ARG A 369 4.13 12.83 23.10
CA ARG A 369 5.58 13.15 23.29
C ARG A 369 6.26 13.54 21.99
N ILE A 370 5.87 12.91 20.86
CA ILE A 370 6.35 13.26 19.53
C ILE A 370 5.90 14.67 19.16
N ALA A 371 4.61 14.98 19.38
CA ALA A 371 4.07 16.32 19.13
C ALA A 371 4.77 17.39 19.97
N GLN A 372 5.03 17.10 21.25
CA GLN A 372 5.77 17.97 22.17
C GLN A 372 7.23 18.18 21.73
N ALA A 373 7.92 17.10 21.31
CA ALA A 373 9.28 17.19 20.79
C ALA A 373 9.35 18.09 19.55
N LEU A 374 8.43 17.90 18.60
CA LEU A 374 8.37 18.74 17.39
C LEU A 374 8.07 20.20 17.69
N ALA A 375 7.09 20.48 18.56
CA ALA A 375 6.79 21.85 18.98
C ALA A 375 8.00 22.51 19.65
N GLY A 376 8.73 21.78 20.49
CA GLY A 376 9.98 22.24 21.09
C GLY A 376 11.06 22.54 20.04
N ILE A 377 11.27 21.65 19.08
CA ILE A 377 12.21 21.85 17.97
C ILE A 377 11.82 23.09 17.15
N PHE A 378 10.55 23.28 16.82
CA PHE A 378 10.08 24.41 16.04
C PHE A 378 10.33 25.75 16.77
N LYS A 379 10.08 25.80 18.08
CA LYS A 379 10.38 26.98 18.90
C LYS A 379 11.85 27.32 18.92
N GLU A 380 12.70 26.37 19.23
CA GLU A 380 14.17 26.57 19.27
C GLU A 380 14.72 26.94 17.88
N ALA A 381 14.14 26.41 16.81
CA ALA A 381 14.51 26.76 15.44
C ALA A 381 13.93 28.12 14.98
N GLY A 382 13.19 28.83 15.83
CA GLY A 382 12.54 30.09 15.50
C GLY A 382 11.48 29.94 14.38
N VAL A 383 10.85 28.77 14.25
CA VAL A 383 9.73 28.54 13.31
C VAL A 383 8.47 29.22 13.88
N ARG A 384 7.86 30.11 13.10
CA ARG A 384 6.58 30.71 13.46
C ARG A 384 5.45 29.78 13.00
N PHE A 385 4.86 29.06 13.92
CA PHE A 385 3.82 28.07 13.66
C PHE A 385 2.64 28.23 14.60
N ALA A 386 1.49 27.67 14.21
CA ALA A 386 0.32 27.54 15.08
C ALA A 386 -0.36 26.18 14.83
N ILE A 387 -1.26 25.79 15.72
CA ILE A 387 -2.11 24.60 15.60
C ILE A 387 -3.58 25.01 15.51
N LEU A 388 -4.42 24.19 14.86
CA LEU A 388 -5.88 24.41 14.80
C LEU A 388 -6.57 24.16 16.15
N GLY A 389 -5.99 23.34 17.00
CA GLY A 389 -6.59 22.95 18.28
C GLY A 389 -7.94 22.25 18.07
N LYS A 390 -8.99 22.73 18.73
CA LYS A 390 -10.34 22.13 18.63
C LYS A 390 -10.97 22.16 17.24
N GLU A 391 -10.48 22.99 16.34
CA GLU A 391 -11.00 23.13 14.97
C GLU A 391 -10.38 22.09 14.01
N GLU A 392 -9.32 21.40 14.42
CA GLU A 392 -8.76 20.29 13.65
C GLU A 392 -9.66 19.06 13.79
N SER A 393 -10.19 18.55 12.70
CA SER A 393 -10.81 17.22 12.63
C SER A 393 -9.84 16.18 12.08
N CYS A 394 -10.19 14.89 12.17
CA CYS A 394 -9.42 13.83 11.52
C CYS A 394 -9.27 14.12 10.02
N CYS A 395 -8.10 13.82 9.44
CA CYS A 395 -7.89 14.00 7.99
C CYS A 395 -8.80 13.12 7.12
N GLY A 396 -9.49 12.13 7.71
CA GLY A 396 -10.41 11.24 7.01
C GLY A 396 -9.79 9.91 6.54
N ASP A 397 -8.47 9.71 6.63
CA ASP A 397 -7.83 8.43 6.25
C ASP A 397 -8.48 7.19 6.90
N PRO A 398 -8.83 7.20 8.23
CA PRO A 398 -9.49 6.08 8.88
C PRO A 398 -10.92 5.79 8.37
N ALA A 399 -11.56 6.70 7.68
CA ALA A 399 -12.84 6.48 7.00
C ALA A 399 -12.61 5.95 5.58
N ARG A 400 -11.71 6.59 4.84
CA ARG A 400 -11.50 6.33 3.42
C ARG A 400 -10.93 4.94 3.13
N ARG A 401 -9.89 4.52 3.88
CA ARG A 401 -9.21 3.24 3.62
C ARG A 401 -10.08 2.01 3.88
N PRO A 402 -10.98 2.00 4.87
CA PRO A 402 -11.99 0.95 5.00
C PRO A 402 -13.15 1.05 4.00
N GLY A 403 -13.31 2.14 3.24
CA GLY A 403 -14.33 2.27 2.21
C GLY A 403 -15.48 3.23 2.54
N ASN A 404 -15.46 3.96 3.66
CA ASN A 404 -16.47 4.99 3.95
C ASN A 404 -16.09 6.32 3.28
N GLU A 405 -16.33 6.39 1.97
CA GLU A 405 -15.96 7.54 1.16
C GLU A 405 -16.79 8.79 1.51
N TYR A 406 -18.08 8.62 1.81
CA TYR A 406 -18.96 9.74 2.19
C TYR A 406 -18.47 10.44 3.46
N LEU A 407 -18.17 9.66 4.51
CA LEU A 407 -17.64 10.21 5.76
C LEU A 407 -16.27 10.87 5.56
N PHE A 408 -15.42 10.27 4.70
CA PHE A 408 -14.14 10.89 4.34
C PHE A 408 -14.33 12.27 3.71
N GLN A 409 -15.20 12.38 2.71
CA GLN A 409 -15.46 13.65 1.99
C GLN A 409 -15.99 14.73 2.94
N THR A 410 -16.91 14.36 3.84
CA THR A 410 -17.43 15.26 4.87
C THR A 410 -16.32 15.82 5.77
N LEU A 411 -15.44 14.95 6.27
CA LEU A 411 -14.30 15.35 7.12
C LEU A 411 -13.29 16.21 6.34
N ALA A 412 -13.00 15.84 5.10
CA ALA A 412 -12.09 16.57 4.24
C ALA A 412 -12.60 17.98 3.95
N GLN A 413 -13.86 18.13 3.54
CA GLN A 413 -14.48 19.42 3.29
C GLN A 413 -14.47 20.34 4.52
N THR A 414 -14.84 19.81 5.70
CA THR A 414 -14.79 20.57 6.95
C THR A 414 -13.39 21.12 7.24
N ASN A 415 -12.37 20.29 7.10
CA ASN A 415 -10.99 20.72 7.31
C ASN A 415 -10.51 21.71 6.25
N ILE A 416 -10.89 21.50 4.98
CA ILE A 416 -10.53 22.38 3.87
C ILE A 416 -11.16 23.76 4.04
N GLU A 417 -12.44 23.82 4.39
CA GLU A 417 -13.14 25.08 4.67
C GLU A 417 -12.45 25.85 5.80
N THR A 418 -12.13 25.16 6.91
CA THR A 418 -11.42 25.77 8.03
C THR A 418 -10.05 26.29 7.63
N MET A 419 -9.23 25.48 6.96
CA MET A 419 -7.88 25.92 6.55
C MET A 419 -7.91 27.04 5.50
N ASN A 420 -8.86 27.00 4.56
CA ASN A 420 -9.02 28.01 3.54
C ASN A 420 -9.50 29.35 4.13
N ALA A 421 -10.40 29.32 5.13
CA ALA A 421 -10.85 30.50 5.85
C ALA A 421 -9.69 31.26 6.53
N TYR A 422 -8.72 30.53 7.09
CA TYR A 422 -7.50 31.09 7.66
C TYR A 422 -6.40 31.42 6.63
N GLY A 423 -6.58 31.08 5.37
CA GLY A 423 -5.58 31.33 4.33
C GLY A 423 -4.32 30.46 4.48
N VAL A 424 -4.44 29.25 5.05
CA VAL A 424 -3.33 28.31 5.21
C VAL A 424 -2.68 28.00 3.86
N ARG A 425 -1.34 27.99 3.82
CA ARG A 425 -0.56 27.70 2.61
C ARG A 425 0.36 26.51 2.77
N LYS A 426 1.05 26.43 3.91
CA LYS A 426 2.00 25.36 4.20
C LYS A 426 1.58 24.60 5.46
N VAL A 427 1.61 23.27 5.36
CA VAL A 427 1.21 22.36 6.43
C VAL A 427 2.37 21.42 6.74
N ILE A 428 2.74 21.31 8.02
CA ILE A 428 3.71 20.33 8.51
C ILE A 428 2.94 19.30 9.32
N THR A 429 3.23 18.01 9.12
CA THR A 429 2.64 16.93 9.92
C THR A 429 3.63 15.81 10.19
N SER A 430 3.50 15.16 11.35
CA SER A 430 4.30 13.97 11.70
C SER A 430 3.70 12.67 11.21
N CYS A 431 2.44 12.69 10.79
CA CYS A 431 1.73 11.48 10.37
C CYS A 431 1.74 11.33 8.85
N PRO A 432 2.39 10.26 8.28
CA PRO A 432 2.38 10.00 6.85
C PRO A 432 0.99 9.77 6.26
N HIS A 433 0.02 9.31 7.05
CA HIS A 433 -1.37 9.17 6.61
C HIS A 433 -2.00 10.55 6.42
N CYS A 434 -1.88 11.46 7.39
CA CYS A 434 -2.34 12.85 7.24
C CYS A 434 -1.58 13.56 6.11
N PHE A 435 -0.25 13.38 6.04
CA PHE A 435 0.59 13.90 4.96
C PHE A 435 0.06 13.49 3.59
N ASN A 436 -0.19 12.20 3.39
CA ASN A 436 -0.70 11.69 2.12
C ASN A 436 -2.09 12.26 1.79
N THR A 437 -3.00 12.21 2.75
CA THR A 437 -4.39 12.63 2.56
C THR A 437 -4.49 14.11 2.23
N ILE A 438 -3.82 14.95 3.01
CA ILE A 438 -3.87 16.42 2.80
C ILE A 438 -3.15 16.80 1.50
N LYS A 439 -2.02 16.18 1.19
CA LYS A 439 -1.20 16.47 0.00
C LYS A 439 -1.84 16.00 -1.30
N ASN A 440 -2.33 14.75 -1.33
CA ASN A 440 -2.66 14.08 -2.59
C ASN A 440 -4.17 13.94 -2.82
N GLU A 441 -4.99 14.02 -1.76
CA GLU A 441 -6.42 13.73 -1.86
C GLU A 441 -7.29 14.97 -1.62
N TYR A 442 -6.92 15.89 -0.73
CA TYR A 442 -7.62 17.16 -0.51
C TYR A 442 -7.69 18.08 -1.75
N PRO A 443 -6.71 18.07 -2.68
CA PRO A 443 -6.82 18.87 -3.90
C PRO A 443 -8.07 18.61 -4.74
N GLU A 444 -8.62 17.41 -4.70
CA GLU A 444 -9.88 17.06 -5.39
C GLU A 444 -11.08 17.82 -4.84
N PHE A 445 -10.98 18.30 -3.59
CA PHE A 445 -12.02 19.03 -2.86
C PHE A 445 -11.68 20.52 -2.65
N GLY A 446 -10.69 21.04 -3.39
CA GLY A 446 -10.28 22.45 -3.31
C GLY A 446 -9.24 22.77 -2.24
N GLY A 447 -8.71 21.78 -1.53
CA GLY A 447 -7.67 21.93 -0.50
C GLY A 447 -6.25 21.85 -1.07
N ASN A 448 -5.72 22.95 -1.60
CA ASN A 448 -4.40 23.00 -2.24
C ASN A 448 -3.35 23.61 -1.28
N TYR A 449 -2.56 22.78 -0.63
CA TYR A 449 -1.55 23.17 0.35
C TYR A 449 -0.18 22.61 -0.01
N ASP A 450 0.88 23.34 0.35
CA ASP A 450 2.26 22.81 0.37
C ASP A 450 2.41 21.98 1.65
N VAL A 451 2.26 20.67 1.52
CA VAL A 451 2.30 19.74 2.66
C VAL A 451 3.67 19.10 2.73
N VAL A 452 4.31 19.19 3.89
CA VAL A 452 5.65 18.65 4.15
C VAL A 452 5.59 17.73 5.35
N HIS A 453 6.21 16.56 5.22
CA HIS A 453 6.35 15.63 6.33
C HIS A 453 7.43 16.13 7.31
N HIS A 454 7.25 15.90 8.61
CA HIS A 454 8.21 16.39 9.62
C HIS A 454 9.65 15.96 9.35
N SER A 455 9.90 14.78 8.77
CA SER A 455 11.24 14.33 8.42
C SER A 455 11.91 15.21 7.37
N GLU A 456 11.17 15.65 6.36
CA GLU A 456 11.68 16.56 5.32
C GLU A 456 11.91 17.96 5.91
N PHE A 457 11.02 18.38 6.80
CA PHE A 457 11.15 19.69 7.44
C PHE A 457 12.32 19.71 8.44
N LEU A 458 12.53 18.66 9.21
CA LEU A 458 13.69 18.51 10.09
C LEU A 458 15.01 18.52 9.30
N ASP A 459 15.07 17.80 8.19
CA ASP A 459 16.24 17.82 7.29
C ASP A 459 16.53 19.23 6.77
N TYR A 460 15.49 19.96 6.37
CA TYR A 460 15.61 21.36 5.98
C TYR A 460 16.12 22.26 7.12
N LEU A 461 15.57 22.13 8.34
CA LEU A 461 15.99 22.93 9.48
C LEU A 461 17.46 22.67 9.89
N ILE A 462 17.90 21.41 9.81
CA ILE A 462 19.28 21.02 10.07
C ILE A 462 20.22 21.59 9.00
N LYS A 463 19.91 21.39 7.73
CA LYS A 463 20.72 21.87 6.60
C LYS A 463 20.80 23.39 6.51
N SER A 464 19.73 24.09 6.88
CA SER A 464 19.71 25.56 6.93
C SER A 464 20.40 26.14 8.19
N GLY A 465 20.82 25.31 9.13
CA GLY A 465 21.48 25.73 10.38
C GLY A 465 20.50 26.30 11.43
N ARG A 466 19.19 26.24 11.18
CA ARG A 466 18.17 26.64 12.17
C ARG A 466 18.09 25.66 13.35
N VAL A 467 18.46 24.41 13.13
CA VAL A 467 18.65 23.39 14.17
C VAL A 467 20.12 22.97 14.20
N GLN A 468 20.75 23.11 15.37
CA GLN A 468 22.13 22.72 15.59
C GLN A 468 22.17 21.45 16.45
N LEU A 469 22.75 20.37 15.91
CA LEU A 469 22.90 19.10 16.58
C LEU A 469 24.32 19.07 17.22
N ALA A 470 24.39 19.34 18.53
CA ALA A 470 25.66 19.46 19.25
C ALA A 470 25.86 18.32 20.24
N ASN A 471 24.80 17.72 20.75
CA ASN A 471 24.89 16.65 21.74
C ASN A 471 25.03 15.29 21.02
N LYS A 472 26.02 14.52 21.44
CA LYS A 472 26.31 13.21 20.90
C LYS A 472 25.27 12.20 21.39
N VAL A 473 24.66 11.45 20.47
CA VAL A 473 23.78 10.31 20.74
C VAL A 473 24.50 9.06 20.27
N GLU A 474 25.28 8.44 21.16
CA GLU A 474 26.06 7.23 20.80
C GLU A 474 25.13 6.01 20.78
N GLN A 475 24.49 5.74 19.65
CA GLN A 475 23.60 4.60 19.50
C GLN A 475 23.59 4.05 18.07
N GLU A 476 23.54 2.73 17.97
CA GLU A 476 23.13 2.05 16.75
C GLU A 476 21.61 2.12 16.63
N ILE A 477 21.13 2.57 15.48
CA ILE A 477 19.71 2.79 15.24
C ILE A 477 19.30 2.05 13.98
N THR A 478 18.18 1.33 14.04
CA THR A 478 17.52 0.83 12.82
C THR A 478 16.29 1.66 12.52
N TYR A 479 15.96 1.84 11.23
CA TYR A 479 14.87 2.70 10.81
C TYR A 479 13.78 1.91 10.10
N HIS A 480 12.52 2.17 10.45
CA HIS A 480 11.36 1.66 9.74
C HIS A 480 10.86 2.66 8.70
N ASP A 481 10.79 2.25 7.44
CA ASP A 481 10.18 3.03 6.36
C ASP A 481 8.65 2.94 6.41
N PRO A 482 7.92 4.00 6.79
CA PRO A 482 6.47 4.01 6.75
C PRO A 482 5.94 3.94 5.31
N CYS A 483 4.97 3.08 5.06
CA CYS A 483 4.49 2.85 3.69
C CYS A 483 3.87 4.10 3.03
N TYR A 484 3.13 4.90 3.78
CA TYR A 484 2.53 6.14 3.28
C TYR A 484 3.53 7.28 3.08
N LEU A 485 4.69 7.23 3.73
CA LEU A 485 5.78 8.15 3.46
C LEU A 485 6.60 7.70 2.25
N GLY A 486 7.03 6.43 2.24
CA GLY A 486 7.89 5.87 1.19
C GLY A 486 7.11 5.51 -0.07
N ARG A 487 6.35 4.40 -0.07
CA ARG A 487 5.71 3.88 -1.29
C ARG A 487 4.65 4.79 -1.90
N TYR A 488 3.97 5.60 -1.10
CA TYR A 488 2.96 6.54 -1.57
C TYR A 488 3.55 7.88 -2.00
N ASN A 489 4.64 8.35 -1.38
CA ASN A 489 5.19 9.70 -1.60
C ASN A 489 6.68 9.74 -1.94
N ASP A 490 7.32 8.59 -2.12
CA ASP A 490 8.74 8.43 -2.50
C ASP A 490 9.75 9.11 -1.53
N VAL A 491 9.35 9.40 -0.29
CA VAL A 491 10.22 10.00 0.74
C VAL A 491 10.95 8.90 1.51
N TYR A 492 12.20 8.64 1.16
CA TYR A 492 13.07 7.64 1.77
C TYR A 492 14.35 8.21 2.37
N ASP A 493 14.89 9.28 1.77
CA ASP A 493 16.21 9.81 2.09
C ASP A 493 16.16 10.84 3.22
N ALA A 494 15.13 11.66 3.31
CA ALA A 494 15.03 12.70 4.34
C ALA A 494 15.09 12.13 5.78
N PRO A 495 14.35 11.06 6.15
CA PRO A 495 14.49 10.46 7.48
C PRO A 495 15.90 9.96 7.79
N ARG A 496 16.59 9.38 6.79
CA ARG A 496 17.96 8.90 6.93
C ARG A 496 18.93 10.06 7.09
N ALA A 497 18.79 11.10 6.28
CA ALA A 497 19.63 12.31 6.39
C ALA A 497 19.51 12.95 7.78
N VAL A 498 18.31 12.97 8.38
CA VAL A 498 18.08 13.45 9.74
C VAL A 498 18.84 12.58 10.76
N LEU A 499 18.73 11.25 10.67
CA LEU A 499 19.40 10.33 11.60
C LEU A 499 20.93 10.39 11.47
N GLU A 500 21.44 10.41 10.23
CA GLU A 500 22.87 10.48 9.94
C GLU A 500 23.51 11.83 10.34
N ALA A 501 22.70 12.90 10.40
CA ALA A 501 23.16 14.20 10.86
C ALA A 501 23.38 14.25 12.39
N ILE A 502 22.78 13.34 13.16
CA ILE A 502 22.92 13.29 14.61
C ILE A 502 24.30 12.74 14.99
N PRO A 503 25.15 13.50 15.69
CA PRO A 503 26.48 13.04 16.08
C PRO A 503 26.43 11.73 16.90
N GLY A 504 27.19 10.72 16.49
CA GLY A 504 27.32 9.44 17.20
C GLY A 504 26.25 8.40 16.85
N VAL A 505 25.26 8.73 16.00
CA VAL A 505 24.31 7.75 15.49
C VAL A 505 24.96 6.91 14.39
N GLU A 506 24.78 5.60 14.47
CA GLU A 506 25.11 4.63 13.42
C GLU A 506 23.82 3.98 12.91
N LEU A 507 23.49 4.22 11.64
CA LEU A 507 22.28 3.66 11.03
C LEU A 507 22.51 2.23 10.54
N LYS A 508 21.77 1.26 11.08
CA LYS A 508 21.75 -0.14 10.64
C LYS A 508 20.45 -0.43 9.89
N GLU A 509 20.56 -0.62 8.60
CA GLU A 509 19.39 -0.91 7.76
C GLU A 509 18.83 -2.31 8.01
N MET A 510 17.51 -2.42 8.07
CA MET A 510 16.83 -3.72 8.02
C MET A 510 17.04 -4.37 6.65
N ALA A 511 17.03 -5.69 6.58
CA ALA A 511 17.14 -6.42 5.30
C ALA A 511 16.05 -6.01 4.30
N ARG A 512 14.82 -5.78 4.81
CA ARG A 512 13.70 -5.24 4.04
C ARG A 512 13.52 -3.77 4.38
N ASN A 513 14.06 -2.88 3.54
CA ASN A 513 14.02 -1.44 3.73
C ASN A 513 13.50 -0.72 2.48
N ARG A 514 13.30 0.57 2.57
CA ARG A 514 12.83 1.46 1.51
C ARG A 514 11.55 0.90 0.86
N LYS A 515 11.47 0.81 -0.46
CA LYS A 515 10.31 0.28 -1.19
C LYS A 515 9.95 -1.17 -0.81
N ASN A 516 10.94 -1.95 -0.38
CA ASN A 516 10.76 -3.33 0.03
C ASN A 516 10.41 -3.50 1.51
N ALA A 517 10.29 -2.40 2.27
CA ALA A 517 9.97 -2.44 3.69
C ALA A 517 8.64 -3.16 3.95
N LEU A 518 8.61 -4.02 4.96
CA LEU A 518 7.38 -4.67 5.39
C LEU A 518 6.50 -3.67 6.14
N CYS A 519 5.18 -3.76 5.97
CA CYS A 519 4.23 -2.89 6.66
C CYS A 519 4.17 -3.16 8.16
N CYS A 520 3.95 -2.11 8.95
CA CYS A 520 3.72 -2.23 10.40
C CYS A 520 2.37 -2.88 10.77
N GLY A 521 1.41 -2.92 9.82
CA GLY A 521 0.11 -3.54 10.02
C GLY A 521 -1.05 -2.60 10.31
N ALA A 522 -0.82 -1.30 10.51
CA ALA A 522 -1.87 -0.35 10.93
C ALA A 522 -2.83 0.10 9.83
N GLY A 523 -2.36 0.20 8.58
CA GLY A 523 -3.12 0.79 7.48
C GLY A 523 -4.39 0.03 7.10
N GLY A 524 -5.22 0.62 6.23
CA GLY A 524 -6.44 -0.02 5.75
C GLY A 524 -7.52 -0.26 6.79
N GLY A 525 -7.51 0.49 7.90
CA GLY A 525 -8.41 0.29 9.03
C GLY A 525 -7.96 -0.82 10.01
N ARG A 526 -6.87 -1.53 9.69
CA ARG A 526 -6.42 -2.70 10.47
C ARG A 526 -6.01 -2.37 11.91
N MET A 527 -5.62 -1.13 12.19
CA MET A 527 -5.29 -0.70 13.55
C MET A 527 -6.47 -0.90 14.55
N TRP A 528 -7.70 -0.85 14.03
CA TRP A 528 -8.91 -0.98 14.85
C TRP A 528 -9.60 -2.34 14.75
N ILE A 529 -9.21 -3.17 13.76
CA ILE A 529 -9.80 -4.49 13.53
C ILE A 529 -8.94 -5.53 14.24
N GLU A 530 -9.56 -6.38 15.07
CA GLU A 530 -8.85 -7.48 15.74
C GLU A 530 -8.33 -8.52 14.73
N GLU A 531 -7.16 -9.08 15.02
CA GLU A 531 -6.51 -10.07 14.19
C GLU A 531 -6.80 -11.49 14.71
N HIS A 532 -7.84 -12.13 14.16
CA HIS A 532 -8.24 -13.49 14.56
C HIS A 532 -7.48 -14.57 13.78
N ASN A 533 -6.95 -14.26 12.60
CA ASN A 533 -6.28 -15.21 11.69
C ASN A 533 -4.82 -14.91 11.50
N GLY A 534 -4.02 -15.96 11.44
CA GLY A 534 -2.59 -15.88 11.21
C GLY A 534 -1.81 -15.22 12.33
N ARG A 535 -0.60 -14.77 12.02
CA ARG A 535 0.28 -14.04 12.94
C ARG A 535 0.07 -12.53 12.82
N ARG A 536 0.39 -11.78 13.88
CA ARG A 536 0.31 -10.32 13.84
C ARG A 536 1.39 -9.72 12.93
N MET A 537 0.99 -8.79 12.05
CA MET A 537 1.90 -8.16 11.09
C MET A 537 2.97 -7.32 11.77
N ASN A 538 2.63 -6.60 12.85
CA ASN A 538 3.58 -5.82 13.63
C ASN A 538 4.70 -6.67 14.23
N GLN A 539 4.39 -7.87 14.72
CA GLN A 539 5.38 -8.80 15.26
C GLN A 539 6.33 -9.33 14.18
N ASN A 540 5.83 -9.54 12.95
CA ASN A 540 6.68 -9.96 11.83
C ASN A 540 7.64 -8.83 11.42
N ARG A 541 7.15 -7.57 11.36
CA ARG A 541 8.02 -6.42 11.09
C ARG A 541 8.98 -6.13 12.24
N MET A 542 8.53 -6.35 13.48
CA MET A 542 9.39 -6.19 14.66
C MET A 542 10.58 -7.18 14.64
N GLN A 543 10.38 -8.38 14.07
CA GLN A 543 11.48 -9.33 13.90
C GLN A 543 12.58 -8.76 12.98
N ASP A 544 12.22 -8.11 11.86
CA ASP A 544 13.19 -7.46 10.99
C ASP A 544 14.05 -6.42 11.75
N ALA A 545 13.43 -5.70 12.70
CA ALA A 545 14.16 -4.72 13.51
C ALA A 545 15.11 -5.41 14.51
N LEU A 546 14.64 -6.45 15.19
CA LEU A 546 15.46 -7.23 16.14
C LEU A 546 16.63 -7.92 15.45
N ASP A 547 16.45 -8.41 14.22
CA ASP A 547 17.49 -9.07 13.44
C ASP A 547 18.67 -8.14 13.09
N THR A 548 18.50 -6.82 13.18
CA THR A 548 19.60 -5.85 13.00
C THR A 548 20.55 -5.79 14.20
N GLY A 549 20.08 -6.23 15.37
CA GLY A 549 20.80 -6.09 16.63
C GLY A 549 20.90 -4.65 17.17
N ALA A 550 20.27 -3.67 16.51
CA ALA A 550 20.28 -2.28 16.96
C ALA A 550 19.41 -2.11 18.22
N PRO A 551 19.87 -1.42 19.27
CA PRO A 551 19.11 -1.21 20.50
C PRO A 551 18.00 -0.17 20.36
N THR A 552 17.93 0.55 19.23
CA THR A 552 16.89 1.56 18.98
C THR A 552 16.28 1.38 17.62
N LEU A 553 14.92 1.31 17.61
CA LEU A 553 14.10 1.39 16.40
C LEU A 553 13.61 2.83 16.25
N ALA A 554 14.03 3.49 15.18
CA ALA A 554 13.51 4.79 14.81
C ALA A 554 12.28 4.65 13.90
N ALA A 555 11.26 5.46 14.15
CA ALA A 555 10.07 5.58 13.32
C ALA A 555 9.82 7.06 12.96
N ALA A 556 8.99 7.26 11.95
CA ALA A 556 8.54 8.59 11.52
C ALA A 556 7.05 8.53 11.16
N CYS A 557 6.26 7.89 12.02
CA CYS A 557 4.82 7.71 11.80
C CYS A 557 4.15 7.32 13.12
N PRO A 558 3.18 8.08 13.61
CA PRO A 558 2.44 7.75 14.83
C PRO A 558 1.72 6.39 14.80
N PHE A 559 1.15 6.01 13.65
CA PHE A 559 0.54 4.68 13.47
C PHE A 559 1.57 3.56 13.63
N CYS A 560 2.74 3.72 12.99
CA CYS A 560 3.81 2.72 13.11
C CYS A 560 4.34 2.67 14.56
N THR A 561 4.44 3.80 15.24
CA THR A 561 4.86 3.88 16.64
C THR A 561 3.93 3.05 17.53
N SER A 562 2.61 3.24 17.43
CA SER A 562 1.64 2.45 18.21
C SER A 562 1.74 0.95 17.90
N MET A 563 1.87 0.58 16.62
CA MET A 563 2.01 -0.83 16.23
C MET A 563 3.31 -1.46 16.72
N PHE A 564 4.41 -0.71 16.77
CA PHE A 564 5.68 -1.22 17.29
C PHE A 564 5.70 -1.32 18.81
N GLU A 565 5.03 -0.44 19.55
CA GLU A 565 4.85 -0.64 20.99
C GLU A 565 4.16 -1.97 21.28
N ASP A 566 3.10 -2.30 20.55
CA ASP A 566 2.43 -3.59 20.65
C ASP A 566 3.33 -4.74 20.18
N GLY A 567 4.10 -4.53 19.12
CA GLY A 567 5.05 -5.50 18.60
C GLY A 567 6.15 -5.84 19.60
N ILE A 568 6.70 -4.85 20.30
CA ILE A 568 7.70 -5.01 21.36
C ILE A 568 7.11 -5.80 22.52
N LYS A 569 5.91 -5.44 22.98
CA LYS A 569 5.19 -6.17 24.04
C LYS A 569 4.90 -7.61 23.63
N GLY A 570 4.39 -7.80 22.40
CA GLY A 570 4.03 -9.11 21.88
C GLY A 570 5.19 -10.05 21.63
N LYS A 571 6.42 -9.52 21.57
CA LYS A 571 7.68 -10.28 21.43
C LYS A 571 8.52 -10.34 22.72
N ASP A 572 8.05 -9.71 23.79
CA ASP A 572 8.80 -9.57 25.04
C ASP A 572 10.21 -8.99 24.81
N ALA A 573 10.30 -7.98 23.92
CA ALA A 573 11.56 -7.42 23.46
C ALA A 573 11.91 -6.07 24.10
N GLY A 574 11.22 -5.68 25.20
CA GLY A 574 11.42 -4.38 25.85
C GLY A 574 12.82 -4.13 26.37
N ASP A 575 13.55 -5.17 26.75
CA ASP A 575 14.94 -5.10 27.19
C ASP A 575 15.96 -5.09 26.02
N GLN A 576 15.52 -5.42 24.79
CA GLN A 576 16.37 -5.56 23.63
C GLN A 576 16.36 -4.32 22.73
N ILE A 577 15.19 -3.68 22.58
CA ILE A 577 15.03 -2.59 21.64
C ILE A 577 14.06 -1.53 22.17
N ARG A 578 14.45 -0.26 22.00
CA ARG A 578 13.64 0.91 22.33
C ARG A 578 13.05 1.50 21.06
N LEU A 579 11.81 1.99 21.15
CA LEU A 579 11.15 2.72 20.08
C LEU A 579 11.26 4.24 20.28
N MET A 580 11.74 4.95 19.26
CA MET A 580 11.82 6.42 19.27
C MET A 580 11.36 6.98 17.93
N ASP A 581 10.71 8.14 17.97
CA ASP A 581 10.49 8.92 16.74
C ASP A 581 11.76 9.72 16.40
N ILE A 582 11.98 10.00 15.10
CA ILE A 582 13.15 10.80 14.66
C ILE A 582 13.18 12.18 15.30
N SER A 583 12.03 12.79 15.60
CA SER A 583 11.96 14.09 16.30
C SER A 583 12.44 14.01 17.74
N GLU A 584 12.21 12.91 18.43
CA GLU A 584 12.72 12.70 19.79
C GLU A 584 14.26 12.58 19.77
N LEU A 585 14.83 11.88 18.79
CA LEU A 585 16.28 11.76 18.60
C LEU A 585 16.92 13.12 18.27
N VAL A 586 16.29 13.91 17.38
CA VAL A 586 16.71 15.28 17.08
C VAL A 586 16.67 16.15 18.35
N SER A 587 15.58 16.09 19.12
CA SER A 587 15.42 16.87 20.36
C SER A 587 16.50 16.56 21.40
N LEU A 588 16.94 15.29 21.50
CA LEU A 588 18.04 14.87 22.37
C LEU A 588 19.39 15.47 21.94
N SER A 589 19.61 15.55 20.63
CA SER A 589 20.87 16.04 20.06
C SER A 589 20.95 17.55 19.92
N MET A 590 19.83 18.25 19.99
CA MET A 590 19.80 19.71 19.83
C MET A 590 20.59 20.43 20.91
N ARG A 591 21.30 21.49 20.48
CA ARG A 591 21.84 22.47 21.40
C ARG A 591 20.69 23.34 21.90
N ARG A 592 20.58 23.45 23.22
CA ARG A 592 19.65 24.37 23.87
C ARG A 592 20.44 25.56 24.45
N ASP A 593 19.98 26.78 24.24
CA ASP A 593 20.63 27.96 24.78
C ASP A 593 20.74 27.86 26.31
N GLY A 594 21.95 28.03 26.81
CA GLY A 594 22.27 27.98 28.24
C GLY A 594 22.66 26.61 28.80
N GLN A 595 22.67 25.54 27.97
CA GLN A 595 23.22 24.25 28.40
C GLN A 595 24.66 24.03 27.90
N PRO A 596 25.61 23.51 28.75
CA PRO A 596 26.92 23.13 28.28
C PRO A 596 26.84 21.98 27.27
N VAL A 597 27.72 22.04 26.27
CA VAL A 597 27.94 20.91 25.35
C VAL A 597 28.44 19.73 26.18
N GLY A 598 27.55 18.78 26.48
CA GLY A 598 27.86 17.60 27.28
C GLY A 598 27.49 16.31 26.56
N VAL A 599 28.30 15.27 26.81
CA VAL A 599 27.91 13.91 26.41
C VAL A 599 26.80 13.47 27.33
N HIS A 600 25.57 13.42 26.83
CA HIS A 600 24.50 12.73 27.54
C HIS A 600 24.70 11.22 27.37
N SER A 601 25.56 10.65 28.20
CA SER A 601 25.55 9.20 28.44
C SER A 601 24.50 8.84 29.49
N GLU A 602 23.33 9.48 29.44
CA GLU A 602 22.23 8.94 30.17
C GLU A 602 21.77 7.69 29.42
N THR A 603 22.02 6.53 30.03
CA THR A 603 21.13 5.38 29.87
C THR A 603 19.73 5.92 30.11
N LEU A 604 19.08 6.32 29.02
CA LEU A 604 17.71 6.80 29.06
C LEU A 604 16.91 5.75 29.85
N PRO A 605 16.18 6.10 30.91
CA PRO A 605 15.51 5.12 31.73
C PRO A 605 14.65 4.24 30.79
N VAL A 606 14.85 2.92 30.90
CA VAL A 606 13.92 1.96 30.30
C VAL A 606 12.56 2.40 30.78
N ALA A 607 11.65 2.73 29.87
CA ALA A 607 10.34 3.21 30.24
C ALA A 607 9.70 2.13 31.11
N GLY A 608 9.59 2.41 32.41
CA GLY A 608 8.82 1.55 33.31
C GLY A 608 7.44 1.35 32.70
N PRO A 609 6.74 0.26 33.02
CA PRO A 609 5.44 -0.03 32.43
C PRO A 609 4.56 1.20 32.58
N THR A 610 4.33 1.91 31.48
CA THR A 610 3.30 2.92 31.42
C THR A 610 2.02 2.17 31.71
N THR A 611 1.36 2.52 32.82
CA THR A 611 -0.03 2.10 33.06
C THR A 611 -0.88 2.77 32.00
N ASN A 612 -0.81 2.22 30.79
CA ASN A 612 -1.67 2.60 29.70
C ASN A 612 -3.04 1.98 30.05
N THR A 613 -3.94 2.79 30.54
CA THR A 613 -5.35 2.46 30.48
C THR A 613 -5.67 2.43 29.01
N ASP A 614 -5.69 1.23 28.44
CA ASP A 614 -6.08 0.94 27.07
C ASP A 614 -7.44 1.64 26.83
N PRO A 615 -7.54 2.64 25.95
CA PRO A 615 -8.82 3.28 25.68
C PRO A 615 -9.82 2.31 25.05
N LEU A 616 -9.37 1.10 24.62
CA LEU A 616 -10.23 0.00 24.17
C LEU A 616 -10.68 -0.92 25.32
N ALA A 617 -10.02 -0.91 26.49
CA ALA A 617 -10.34 -1.79 27.63
C ALA A 617 -11.39 -1.22 28.60
N SER A 618 -11.84 0.02 28.46
CA SER A 618 -12.90 0.61 29.30
C SER A 618 -14.31 0.42 28.69
N GLY A 619 -14.58 -0.73 28.10
CA GLY A 619 -15.94 -1.21 27.82
C GLY A 619 -16.53 -1.88 29.04
N GLY A 620 -17.52 -1.22 29.67
CA GLY A 620 -18.16 -1.66 30.90
C GLY A 620 -18.59 -3.12 30.89
N GLY A 621 -18.29 -3.82 31.99
CA GLY A 621 -18.73 -5.16 32.22
C GLY A 621 -20.27 -5.25 32.18
N VAL A 622 -20.77 -5.91 31.15
CA VAL A 622 -22.11 -6.48 31.17
C VAL A 622 -21.99 -7.79 31.93
N GLY A 623 -22.71 -7.87 33.05
CA GLY A 623 -22.71 -9.02 33.95
C GLY A 623 -22.99 -10.32 33.19
N ASP A 624 -22.26 -11.33 33.57
CA ASP A 624 -22.41 -12.72 33.16
C ASP A 624 -23.83 -13.22 33.50
N PRO A 625 -24.69 -13.58 32.56
CA PRO A 625 -25.91 -14.32 32.85
C PRO A 625 -25.54 -15.80 33.00
N GLY A 626 -25.67 -16.28 34.22
CA GLY A 626 -25.59 -17.62 34.75
C GLY A 626 -25.42 -18.79 33.80
N LYS A 627 -24.40 -19.60 34.09
CA LYS A 627 -24.26 -20.96 33.58
C LYS A 627 -25.49 -21.79 33.98
N GLU A 628 -26.38 -22.05 33.01
CA GLU A 628 -27.31 -23.17 33.09
C GLU A 628 -26.62 -24.42 32.53
N GLU A 629 -26.40 -25.42 33.37
CA GLU A 629 -26.00 -26.76 32.98
C GLU A 629 -27.10 -27.40 32.13
N PRO A 630 -26.72 -28.14 31.04
CA PRO A 630 -27.72 -28.89 30.27
C PRO A 630 -28.22 -30.10 31.08
N PRO A 631 -29.52 -30.40 31.02
CA PRO A 631 -30.09 -31.55 31.73
C PRO A 631 -29.58 -32.87 31.18
N SER A 632 -29.20 -33.77 32.08
CA SER A 632 -28.83 -35.14 31.83
C SER A 632 -30.00 -35.90 31.18
N LEU A 633 -29.77 -36.48 29.99
CA LEU A 633 -30.66 -37.49 29.43
C LEU A 633 -30.51 -38.80 30.20
N ALA A 634 -31.55 -39.09 31.01
CA ALA A 634 -31.75 -40.41 31.59
C ALA A 634 -32.33 -41.35 30.54
N THR A 635 -31.71 -42.50 30.41
CA THR A 635 -32.15 -43.66 29.64
C THR A 635 -33.45 -44.25 30.18
N SER A 636 -34.44 -44.41 29.35
CA SER A 636 -35.36 -45.57 29.33
C SER A 636 -36.00 -45.69 27.94
#